data_e35ea9e3d7adf0e74028f375c50a3a7d
#
_entry.id   e35ea9e3d7adf0e74028f375c50a3a7d
#
_cell.length_a   1.000
_cell.length_b   1.000
_cell.length_c   1.000
_cell.angle_alpha   90.00
_cell.angle_beta   90.00
_cell.angle_gamma   90.00
#
_symmetry.space_group_name_H-M   'P 1'
#
loop_
_entity.id
_entity.type
_entity.pdbx_description
1 polymer ?
#
loop_
_entity_poly.entity_id
_entity_poly.type
_entity_poly.pdbx_seq_one_letter_code
_entity_poly.pdbx_strand_id
1 'polypeptide(L)'
;MKYKVTFKVENGETGEIITDATNRTELFHNLKKDNITPIEIKEINEKHAIKMNFSFGKIKTHDKIIFARNLGSMLKAGLALSRSLEVMGRQAKNKKYKSVLADLGKFVSEGKTLNDAMQTHSDVFSPLFIAMVKAGEESGSLAESLLIVSSQMDKMYTLQRKVRGAMIYPAIIMALMVVIAIVMLVVVVPGLSATFKELNVELPLTTKFVVGLSD
;
A
#
# COMPACT_ATOMS: atom_id res chain seq x y z
N MET A 1 31.42 -7.75 -8.76
CA MET A 1 30.57 -8.03 -7.59
C MET A 1 30.77 -6.91 -6.59
N LYS A 2 29.70 -6.46 -5.93
CA LYS A 2 29.80 -5.40 -4.91
C LYS A 2 29.89 -6.00 -3.53
N TYR A 3 30.82 -5.50 -2.73
CA TYR A 3 31.04 -5.93 -1.37
C TYR A 3 30.82 -4.76 -0.42
N LYS A 4 30.04 -4.98 0.65
CA LYS A 4 29.93 -4.06 1.77
C LYS A 4 30.94 -4.49 2.83
N VAL A 5 31.89 -3.63 3.11
CA VAL A 5 32.94 -3.87 4.08
C VAL A 5 32.72 -2.96 5.29
N THR A 6 32.61 -3.55 6.46
CA THR A 6 32.59 -2.83 7.74
C THR A 6 33.99 -2.88 8.33
N PHE A 7 34.56 -1.72 8.66
CA PHE A 7 35.91 -1.60 9.23
C PHE A 7 35.93 -0.70 10.48
N LYS A 8 36.93 -0.82 11.29
CA LYS A 8 37.12 0.00 12.50
C LYS A 8 38.05 1.15 12.20
N VAL A 9 37.63 2.35 12.51
CA VAL A 9 38.46 3.57 12.46
C VAL A 9 39.27 3.67 13.74
N GLU A 10 40.45 4.31 13.69
CA GLU A 10 41.34 4.50 14.86
C GLU A 10 40.64 5.14 16.08
N ASN A 11 39.57 5.87 15.90
CA ASN A 11 38.76 6.47 16.96
C ASN A 11 37.74 5.51 17.62
N GLY A 12 37.72 4.22 17.26
CA GLY A 12 36.83 3.22 17.84
C GLY A 12 35.45 3.14 17.16
N GLU A 13 35.13 4.02 16.24
CA GLU A 13 33.89 4.00 15.46
C GLU A 13 33.98 3.01 14.28
N THR A 14 32.84 2.41 13.89
CA THR A 14 32.76 1.52 12.75
C THR A 14 32.34 2.29 11.50
N GLY A 15 33.18 2.22 10.46
CA GLY A 15 32.88 2.77 9.14
C GLY A 15 32.39 1.67 8.20
N GLU A 16 31.57 2.05 7.22
CA GLU A 16 31.09 1.16 6.15
C GLU A 16 31.50 1.70 4.79
N ILE A 17 32.08 0.87 3.94
CA ILE A 17 32.41 1.21 2.55
C ILE A 17 31.84 0.16 1.61
N ILE A 18 31.36 0.60 0.44
CA ILE A 18 30.91 -0.29 -0.64
C ILE A 18 31.96 -0.18 -1.74
N THR A 19 32.59 -1.33 -2.07
CA THR A 19 33.60 -1.38 -3.12
C THR A 19 33.31 -2.52 -4.11
N ASP A 20 33.74 -2.32 -5.36
CA ASP A 20 33.62 -3.31 -6.41
C ASP A 20 34.88 -4.15 -6.48
N ALA A 21 34.73 -5.48 -6.50
CA ALA A 21 35.83 -6.42 -6.76
C ALA A 21 35.34 -7.63 -7.55
N THR A 22 36.20 -8.20 -8.36
CA THR A 22 35.86 -9.36 -9.19
C THR A 22 35.76 -10.62 -8.34
N ASN A 23 36.59 -10.69 -7.30
CA ASN A 23 36.55 -11.78 -6.30
C ASN A 23 37.02 -11.30 -4.93
N ARG A 24 36.87 -12.18 -3.93
CA ARG A 24 37.21 -11.88 -2.53
C ARG A 24 38.72 -11.62 -2.30
N THR A 25 39.57 -12.20 -3.10
CA THR A 25 41.03 -12.06 -3.00
C THR A 25 41.48 -10.67 -3.46
N GLU A 26 40.91 -10.17 -4.55
CA GLU A 26 41.13 -8.82 -5.05
C GLU A 26 40.62 -7.74 -4.08
N LEU A 27 39.46 -8.00 -3.45
CA LEU A 27 38.92 -7.14 -2.40
C LEU A 27 39.88 -6.98 -1.23
N PHE A 28 40.44 -8.08 -0.72
CA PHE A 28 41.43 -8.05 0.37
C PHE A 28 42.71 -7.32 -0.05
N HIS A 29 43.17 -7.46 -1.29
CA HIS A 29 44.35 -6.77 -1.78
C HIS A 29 44.16 -5.26 -1.82
N ASN A 30 42.98 -4.81 -2.28
CA ASN A 30 42.61 -3.40 -2.35
C ASN A 30 42.47 -2.79 -0.94
N LEU A 31 41.77 -3.46 -0.03
CA LEU A 31 41.62 -3.02 1.37
C LEU A 31 42.95 -2.93 2.12
N LYS A 32 43.89 -3.84 1.84
CA LYS A 32 45.24 -3.81 2.43
C LYS A 32 46.11 -2.65 1.91
N LYS A 33 45.89 -2.24 0.64
CA LYS A 33 46.53 -1.06 0.05
C LYS A 33 46.08 0.23 0.73
N ASP A 34 44.81 0.28 1.15
CA ASP A 34 44.19 1.44 1.80
C ASP A 34 44.33 1.41 3.34
N ASN A 35 45.12 0.46 3.88
CA ASN A 35 45.32 0.27 5.32
C ASN A 35 44.06 0.01 6.14
N ILE A 36 43.04 -0.56 5.49
CA ILE A 36 41.72 -0.82 6.09
C ILE A 36 41.66 -2.27 6.59
N THR A 37 41.42 -2.46 7.89
CA THR A 37 41.25 -3.81 8.47
C THR A 37 39.74 -4.14 8.51
N PRO A 38 39.23 -5.04 7.66
CA PRO A 38 37.83 -5.39 7.63
C PRO A 38 37.44 -6.22 8.85
N ILE A 39 36.32 -5.86 9.50
CA ILE A 39 35.69 -6.64 10.58
C ILE A 39 34.65 -7.60 9.99
N GLU A 40 33.88 -7.13 9.03
CA GLU A 40 32.84 -7.91 8.38
C GLU A 40 32.80 -7.61 6.87
N ILE A 41 32.74 -8.65 6.05
CA ILE A 41 32.60 -8.52 4.59
C ILE A 41 31.31 -9.23 4.19
N LYS A 42 30.34 -8.47 3.68
CA LYS A 42 29.09 -9.00 3.11
C LYS A 42 29.10 -8.86 1.59
N GLU A 43 28.90 -9.95 0.89
CA GLU A 43 28.72 -9.97 -0.56
C GLU A 43 27.31 -9.45 -0.90
N ILE A 44 27.25 -8.34 -1.65
CA ILE A 44 25.99 -7.81 -2.16
C ILE A 44 25.70 -8.50 -3.49
N ASN A 45 24.95 -9.59 -3.45
CA ASN A 45 24.48 -10.25 -4.65
C ASN A 45 23.44 -9.34 -5.33
N GLU A 46 23.73 -8.84 -6.53
CA GLU A 46 22.84 -7.89 -7.25
C GLU A 46 21.43 -8.45 -7.50
N LYS A 47 21.27 -9.78 -7.49
CA LYS A 47 19.94 -10.42 -7.53
C LYS A 47 19.12 -10.22 -6.24
N HIS A 48 19.74 -9.76 -5.13
CA HIS A 48 19.06 -9.47 -3.87
C HIS A 48 19.17 -7.99 -3.46
N ALA A 49 19.99 -7.18 -4.15
CA ALA A 49 20.15 -5.75 -3.87
C ALA A 49 18.95 -4.91 -4.35
N ILE A 50 18.03 -5.47 -5.12
CA ILE A 50 16.70 -4.87 -5.36
C ILE A 50 15.69 -5.40 -4.32
N LYS A 51 16.11 -5.54 -3.08
CA LYS A 51 15.26 -5.16 -1.97
C LYS A 51 15.43 -3.65 -1.79
N MET A 52 15.02 -2.89 -2.80
CA MET A 52 14.41 -1.60 -2.55
C MET A 52 13.48 -1.84 -1.38
N ASN A 53 13.70 -1.14 -0.28
CA ASN A 53 12.72 -0.94 0.77
C ASN A 53 11.50 -0.20 0.18
N PHE A 54 10.95 -0.71 -0.90
CA PHE A 54 9.58 -0.49 -1.29
C PHE A 54 8.77 -1.20 -0.22
N SER A 55 8.60 -0.53 0.90
CA SER A 55 7.55 -0.83 1.84
C SER A 55 6.24 -0.58 1.08
N PHE A 56 5.85 -1.55 0.26
CA PHE A 56 4.56 -1.62 -0.43
C PHE A 56 3.45 -1.90 0.58
N GLY A 57 3.49 -1.23 1.71
CA GLY A 57 2.39 -1.18 2.65
C GLY A 57 1.52 0.02 2.32
N LYS A 58 0.53 -0.16 1.43
CA LYS A 58 -0.51 0.87 1.26
C LYS A 58 -1.11 1.14 2.65
N ILE A 59 -1.07 2.41 3.08
CA ILE A 59 -1.71 2.82 4.33
C ILE A 59 -3.22 2.65 4.13
N LYS A 60 -3.84 1.80 4.93
CA LYS A 60 -5.27 1.47 4.80
C LYS A 60 -6.11 2.66 5.26
N THR A 61 -7.31 2.80 4.72
CA THR A 61 -8.27 3.83 5.17
C THR A 61 -8.54 3.72 6.67
N HIS A 62 -8.57 2.51 7.21
CA HIS A 62 -8.73 2.28 8.65
C HIS A 62 -7.59 2.89 9.48
N ASP A 63 -6.34 2.82 9.02
CA ASP A 63 -5.20 3.43 9.71
C ASP A 63 -5.32 4.96 9.76
N LYS A 64 -5.85 5.56 8.70
CA LYS A 64 -6.09 7.01 8.62
C LYS A 64 -7.24 7.47 9.56
N ILE A 65 -8.27 6.65 9.71
CA ILE A 65 -9.37 6.88 10.67
C ILE A 65 -8.83 6.84 12.10
N ILE A 66 -8.04 5.82 12.41
CA ILE A 66 -7.39 5.68 13.72
C ILE A 66 -6.43 6.85 13.97
N PHE A 67 -5.66 7.26 12.95
CA PHE A 67 -4.79 8.44 13.02
C PHE A 67 -5.55 9.67 13.48
N ALA A 68 -6.60 10.05 12.75
CA ALA A 68 -7.36 11.26 13.06
C ALA A 68 -8.03 11.18 14.44
N ARG A 69 -8.58 10.02 14.80
CA ARG A 69 -9.23 9.79 16.10
C ARG A 69 -8.24 9.90 17.26
N ASN A 70 -7.12 9.20 17.17
CA ASN A 70 -6.14 9.18 18.25
C ASN A 70 -5.47 10.54 18.40
N LEU A 71 -5.05 11.16 17.28
CA LEU A 71 -4.44 12.48 17.33
C LEU A 71 -5.42 13.51 17.92
N GLY A 72 -6.66 13.55 17.43
CA GLY A 72 -7.69 14.44 17.95
C GLY A 72 -7.98 14.21 19.44
N SER A 73 -8.02 12.95 19.89
CA SER A 73 -8.23 12.62 21.30
C SER A 73 -7.05 13.02 22.19
N MET A 74 -5.81 12.85 21.72
CA MET A 74 -4.60 13.27 22.44
C MET A 74 -4.54 14.80 22.58
N LEU A 75 -4.83 15.53 21.49
CA LEU A 75 -4.90 17.00 21.51
C LEU A 75 -6.02 17.51 22.42
N LYS A 76 -7.19 16.86 22.39
CA LYS A 76 -8.30 17.19 23.30
C LYS A 76 -7.95 16.94 24.77
N ALA A 77 -7.08 15.97 25.05
CA ALA A 77 -6.54 15.71 26.38
C ALA A 77 -5.40 16.65 26.78
N GLY A 78 -5.04 17.65 25.93
CA GLY A 78 -4.01 18.66 26.22
C GLY A 78 -2.58 18.23 25.85
N LEU A 79 -2.38 17.10 25.16
CA LEU A 79 -1.05 16.71 24.71
C LEU A 79 -0.62 17.63 23.54
N ALA A 80 0.67 18.01 23.55
CA ALA A 80 1.27 18.74 22.44
C ALA A 80 1.24 17.92 21.14
N LEU A 81 1.03 18.59 19.99
CA LEU A 81 0.92 17.96 18.68
C LEU A 81 2.16 17.13 18.33
N SER A 82 3.36 17.67 18.51
CA SER A 82 4.64 16.97 18.28
C SER A 82 4.75 15.69 19.10
N ARG A 83 4.39 15.78 20.38
CA ARG A 83 4.44 14.62 21.29
C ARG A 83 3.42 13.54 20.91
N SER A 84 2.23 13.95 20.48
CA SER A 84 1.18 13.03 20.03
C SER A 84 1.64 12.26 18.78
N LEU A 85 2.24 12.93 17.80
CA LEU A 85 2.79 12.31 16.59
C LEU A 85 3.94 11.35 16.91
N GLU A 86 4.83 11.70 17.84
CA GLU A 86 5.91 10.83 18.32
C GLU A 86 5.37 9.53 18.94
N VAL A 87 4.41 9.63 19.84
CA VAL A 87 3.78 8.46 20.49
C VAL A 87 3.14 7.54 19.44
N MET A 88 2.41 8.11 18.49
CA MET A 88 1.79 7.35 17.40
C MET A 88 2.83 6.69 16.49
N GLY A 89 3.94 7.37 16.21
CA GLY A 89 5.06 6.84 15.43
C GLY A 89 5.71 5.61 16.08
N ARG A 90 5.82 5.61 17.42
CA ARG A 90 6.33 4.45 18.18
C ARG A 90 5.39 3.24 18.12
N GLN A 91 4.08 3.46 18.04
CA GLN A 91 3.06 2.40 17.98
C GLN A 91 2.81 1.87 16.56
N ALA A 92 3.25 2.59 15.54
CA ALA A 92 3.01 2.24 14.14
C ALA A 92 3.73 0.95 13.73
N LYS A 93 2.96 -0.08 13.32
CA LYS A 93 3.49 -1.36 12.82
C LYS A 93 3.88 -1.29 11.35
N ASN A 94 3.17 -0.50 10.55
CA ASN A 94 3.44 -0.34 9.12
C ASN A 94 4.61 0.62 8.93
N LYS A 95 5.68 0.17 8.26
CA LYS A 95 6.90 0.97 8.04
C LYS A 95 6.63 2.27 7.27
N LYS A 96 5.79 2.23 6.21
CA LYS A 96 5.42 3.45 5.46
C LYS A 96 4.66 4.42 6.35
N TYR A 97 3.71 3.93 7.14
CA TYR A 97 2.95 4.77 8.06
C TYR A 97 3.84 5.39 9.14
N LYS A 98 4.79 4.61 9.68
CA LYS A 98 5.77 5.12 10.64
C LYS A 98 6.65 6.23 10.05
N SER A 99 7.09 6.09 8.80
CA SER A 99 7.85 7.13 8.10
C SER A 99 7.03 8.42 7.96
N VAL A 100 5.78 8.30 7.50
CA VAL A 100 4.88 9.47 7.37
C VAL A 100 4.71 10.18 8.71
N LEU A 101 4.47 9.44 9.81
CA LEU A 101 4.33 10.04 11.14
C LEU A 101 5.61 10.74 11.62
N ALA A 102 6.78 10.17 11.31
CA ALA A 102 8.06 10.78 11.62
C ALA A 102 8.27 12.08 10.84
N ASP A 103 7.93 12.10 9.55
CA ASP A 103 8.01 13.29 8.72
C ASP A 103 7.06 14.39 9.23
N LEU A 104 5.79 14.05 9.53
CA LEU A 104 4.84 14.99 10.13
C LEU A 104 5.38 15.56 11.44
N GLY A 105 5.92 14.70 12.32
CA GLY A 105 6.50 15.12 13.59
C GLY A 105 7.69 16.07 13.42
N LYS A 106 8.55 15.79 12.43
CA LYS A 106 9.69 16.64 12.07
C LYS A 106 9.22 18.02 11.61
N PHE A 107 8.30 18.09 10.65
CA PHE A 107 7.78 19.37 10.14
C PHE A 107 7.15 20.21 11.25
N VAL A 108 6.35 19.58 12.13
CA VAL A 108 5.73 20.28 13.28
C VAL A 108 6.80 20.77 14.29
N SER A 109 7.86 19.98 14.53
CA SER A 109 8.96 20.41 15.42
C SER A 109 9.79 21.55 14.83
N GLU A 110 9.82 21.69 13.50
CA GLU A 110 10.42 22.82 12.77
C GLU A 110 9.52 24.07 12.76
N GLY A 111 8.35 24.02 13.39
CA GLY A 111 7.40 25.15 13.48
C GLY A 111 6.45 25.27 12.29
N LYS A 112 6.42 24.29 11.38
CA LYS A 112 5.47 24.27 10.27
C LYS A 112 4.10 23.78 10.73
N THR A 113 3.05 24.11 9.96
CA THR A 113 1.69 23.66 10.27
C THR A 113 1.53 22.17 9.96
N LEU A 114 0.60 21.50 10.64
CA LEU A 114 0.25 20.11 10.33
C LEU A 114 -0.32 20.00 8.90
N ASN A 115 -1.08 21.00 8.47
CA ASN A 115 -1.57 21.09 7.10
C ASN A 115 -0.43 21.05 6.07
N ASP A 116 0.60 21.89 6.23
CA ASP A 116 1.75 21.91 5.31
C ASP A 116 2.48 20.56 5.29
N ALA A 117 2.70 19.98 6.46
CA ALA A 117 3.28 18.66 6.58
C ALA A 117 2.44 17.58 5.87
N MET A 118 1.13 17.61 5.99
CA MET A 118 0.24 16.66 5.33
C MET A 118 0.15 16.83 3.82
N GLN A 119 0.31 18.05 3.30
CA GLN A 119 0.35 18.30 1.85
C GLN A 119 1.51 17.58 1.17
N THR A 120 2.65 17.39 1.84
CA THR A 120 3.79 16.62 1.30
C THR A 120 3.46 15.12 1.16
N HIS A 121 2.41 14.65 1.79
CA HIS A 121 1.92 13.27 1.77
C HIS A 121 0.50 13.17 1.19
N SER A 122 0.22 13.90 0.09
CA SER A 122 -1.07 13.92 -0.60
C SER A 122 -1.48 12.55 -1.18
N ASP A 123 -0.54 11.63 -1.36
CA ASP A 123 -0.78 10.21 -1.69
C ASP A 123 -1.43 9.43 -0.53
N VAL A 124 -1.25 9.91 0.69
CA VAL A 124 -1.78 9.31 1.92
C VAL A 124 -3.07 10.01 2.36
N PHE A 125 -3.05 11.32 2.46
CA PHE A 125 -4.17 12.12 2.97
C PHE A 125 -4.98 12.71 1.82
N SER A 126 -6.31 12.57 1.90
CA SER A 126 -7.20 13.12 0.86
C SER A 126 -7.25 14.65 0.94
N PRO A 127 -7.54 15.34 -0.19
CA PRO A 127 -7.70 16.80 -0.17
C PRO A 127 -8.70 17.30 0.87
N LEU A 128 -9.83 16.59 1.04
CA LEU A 128 -10.83 16.92 2.07
C LEU A 128 -10.24 16.81 3.49
N PHE A 129 -9.45 15.77 3.76
CA PHE A 129 -8.79 15.60 5.05
C PHE A 129 -7.87 16.79 5.35
N ILE A 130 -7.01 17.14 4.39
CA ILE A 130 -6.07 18.26 4.51
C ILE A 130 -6.80 19.59 4.70
N ALA A 131 -7.85 19.83 3.93
CA ALA A 131 -8.65 21.06 4.06
C ALA A 131 -9.31 21.20 5.46
N MET A 132 -9.83 20.11 6.01
CA MET A 132 -10.42 20.13 7.36
C MET A 132 -9.38 20.32 8.46
N VAL A 133 -8.16 19.74 8.30
CA VAL A 133 -7.04 19.99 9.21
C VAL A 133 -6.65 21.46 9.15
N LYS A 134 -6.51 22.03 7.95
CA LYS A 134 -6.22 23.45 7.75
C LYS A 134 -7.23 24.36 8.48
N ALA A 135 -8.52 24.14 8.24
CA ALA A 135 -9.58 24.91 8.90
C ALA A 135 -9.50 24.78 10.43
N GLY A 136 -9.19 23.58 10.94
CA GLY A 136 -9.01 23.34 12.37
C GLY A 136 -7.77 24.02 12.98
N GLU A 137 -6.68 24.11 12.24
CA GLU A 137 -5.48 24.84 12.67
C GLU A 137 -5.73 26.35 12.69
N GLU A 138 -6.32 26.90 11.61
CA GLU A 138 -6.62 28.32 11.50
C GLU A 138 -7.63 28.80 12.56
N SER A 139 -8.58 27.95 12.94
CA SER A 139 -9.58 28.27 13.99
C SER A 139 -9.15 27.90 15.41
N GLY A 140 -7.98 27.28 15.59
CA GLY A 140 -7.54 26.77 16.90
C GLY A 140 -8.33 25.56 17.42
N SER A 141 -9.18 24.95 16.59
CA SER A 141 -10.03 23.78 16.92
C SER A 141 -9.56 22.48 16.26
N LEU A 142 -8.22 22.31 16.13
CA LEU A 142 -7.63 21.15 15.42
C LEU A 142 -8.10 19.81 16.00
N ALA A 143 -8.20 19.71 17.33
CA ALA A 143 -8.65 18.47 17.99
C ALA A 143 -10.06 18.07 17.55
N GLU A 144 -10.99 19.01 17.50
CA GLU A 144 -12.38 18.78 17.08
C GLU A 144 -12.47 18.45 15.58
N SER A 145 -11.75 19.20 14.75
CA SER A 145 -11.69 18.96 13.30
C SER A 145 -11.21 17.56 12.99
N LEU A 146 -10.16 17.06 13.66
CA LEU A 146 -9.66 15.69 13.52
C LEU A 146 -10.67 14.64 13.95
N LEU A 147 -11.41 14.87 15.05
CA LEU A 147 -12.46 13.96 15.51
C LEU A 147 -13.64 13.92 14.51
N ILE A 148 -14.03 15.06 13.96
CA ILE A 148 -15.08 15.16 12.93
C ILE A 148 -14.64 14.39 11.68
N VAL A 149 -13.42 14.63 11.18
CA VAL A 149 -12.85 13.90 10.02
C VAL A 149 -12.84 12.40 10.26
N SER A 150 -12.39 11.96 11.44
CA SER A 150 -12.35 10.53 11.76
C SER A 150 -13.73 9.91 11.75
N SER A 151 -14.73 10.58 12.32
CA SER A 151 -16.12 10.14 12.33
C SER A 151 -16.72 10.04 10.93
N GLN A 152 -16.49 11.07 10.11
CA GLN A 152 -16.97 11.09 8.73
C GLN A 152 -16.33 9.97 7.89
N MET A 153 -15.02 9.79 8.01
CA MET A 153 -14.31 8.71 7.31
C MET A 153 -14.76 7.33 7.77
N ASP A 154 -15.04 7.14 9.06
CA ASP A 154 -15.51 5.87 9.62
C ASP A 154 -16.90 5.51 9.09
N LYS A 155 -17.82 6.48 9.03
CA LYS A 155 -19.16 6.31 8.41
C LYS A 155 -19.03 5.89 6.94
N MET A 156 -18.19 6.59 6.17
CA MET A 156 -17.96 6.28 4.75
C MET A 156 -17.34 4.88 4.58
N TYR A 157 -16.35 4.56 5.39
CA TYR A 157 -15.69 3.24 5.37
C TYR A 157 -16.68 2.12 5.69
N THR A 158 -17.51 2.30 6.71
CA THR A 158 -18.53 1.34 7.10
C THR A 158 -19.60 1.18 6.01
N LEU A 159 -20.02 2.28 5.38
CA LEU A 159 -20.95 2.24 4.24
C LEU A 159 -20.37 1.47 3.06
N GLN A 160 -19.13 1.79 2.67
CA GLN A 160 -18.45 1.08 1.58
C GLN A 160 -18.31 -0.42 1.87
N ARG A 161 -18.02 -0.79 3.12
CA ARG A 161 -17.94 -2.19 3.54
C ARG A 161 -19.29 -2.90 3.44
N LYS A 162 -20.38 -2.24 3.86
CA LYS A 162 -21.76 -2.78 3.74
C LYS A 162 -22.16 -2.97 2.28
N VAL A 163 -21.89 -1.96 1.43
CA VAL A 163 -22.18 -2.04 -0.01
C VAL A 163 -21.39 -3.18 -0.66
N ARG A 164 -20.09 -3.31 -0.40
CA ARG A 164 -19.29 -4.43 -0.92
C ARG A 164 -19.83 -5.79 -0.45
N GLY A 165 -20.25 -5.92 0.80
CA GLY A 165 -20.86 -7.13 1.32
C GLY A 165 -22.17 -7.47 0.60
N ALA A 166 -23.01 -6.47 0.35
CA ALA A 166 -24.28 -6.67 -0.36
C ALA A 166 -24.08 -7.06 -1.84
N MET A 167 -22.99 -6.61 -2.48
CA MET A 167 -22.67 -6.95 -3.87
C MET A 167 -22.22 -8.41 -4.08
N ILE A 168 -21.92 -9.15 -3.03
CA ILE A 168 -21.51 -10.56 -3.12
C ILE A 168 -22.64 -11.41 -3.69
N TYR A 169 -23.88 -11.23 -3.21
CA TYR A 169 -25.03 -11.99 -3.67
C TYR A 169 -25.31 -11.79 -5.17
N PRO A 170 -25.44 -10.57 -5.69
CA PRO A 170 -25.55 -10.35 -7.15
C PRO A 170 -24.39 -10.95 -7.95
N ALA A 171 -23.16 -10.85 -7.43
CA ALA A 171 -22.00 -11.39 -8.13
C ALA A 171 -22.05 -12.94 -8.26
N ILE A 172 -22.52 -13.64 -7.23
CA ILE A 172 -22.71 -15.11 -7.27
C ILE A 172 -23.78 -15.48 -8.28
N ILE A 173 -24.91 -14.76 -8.31
CA ILE A 173 -25.98 -15.03 -9.28
C ILE A 173 -25.50 -14.80 -10.71
N MET A 174 -24.82 -13.68 -10.96
CA MET A 174 -24.24 -13.41 -12.27
C MET A 174 -23.25 -14.50 -12.71
N ALA A 175 -22.39 -14.93 -11.82
CA ALA A 175 -21.44 -16.02 -12.10
C ALA A 175 -22.19 -17.34 -12.45
N LEU A 176 -23.24 -17.68 -11.69
CA LEU A 176 -24.04 -18.86 -11.94
C LEU A 176 -24.76 -18.77 -13.31
N MET A 177 -25.34 -17.62 -13.63
CA MET A 177 -25.98 -17.39 -14.96
C MET A 177 -24.98 -17.59 -16.10
N VAL A 178 -23.76 -17.08 -15.98
CA VAL A 178 -22.70 -17.28 -16.98
C VAL A 178 -22.35 -18.76 -17.11
N VAL A 179 -22.22 -19.50 -16.02
CA VAL A 179 -21.95 -20.95 -16.05
C VAL A 179 -23.08 -21.70 -16.76
N ILE A 180 -24.34 -21.40 -16.43
CA ILE A 180 -25.51 -22.03 -17.09
C ILE A 180 -25.51 -21.71 -18.58
N ALA A 181 -25.26 -20.46 -18.97
CA ALA A 181 -25.19 -20.06 -20.37
C ALA A 181 -24.10 -20.84 -21.14
N ILE A 182 -22.92 -21.01 -20.57
CA ILE A 182 -21.82 -21.80 -21.16
C ILE A 182 -22.26 -23.28 -21.32
N VAL A 183 -22.84 -23.87 -20.29
CA VAL A 183 -23.32 -25.27 -20.36
C VAL A 183 -24.38 -25.42 -21.44
N MET A 184 -25.32 -24.50 -21.55
CA MET A 184 -26.33 -24.50 -22.61
C MET A 184 -25.71 -24.44 -24.00
N LEU A 185 -24.71 -23.55 -24.19
CA LEU A 185 -24.02 -23.44 -25.49
C LEU A 185 -23.20 -24.68 -25.83
N VAL A 186 -22.48 -25.25 -24.88
CA VAL A 186 -21.55 -26.38 -25.14
C VAL A 186 -22.24 -27.72 -25.20
N VAL A 187 -23.32 -27.93 -24.44
CA VAL A 187 -23.98 -29.25 -24.32
C VAL A 187 -25.32 -29.30 -25.06
N VAL A 188 -26.19 -28.33 -24.81
CA VAL A 188 -27.57 -28.39 -25.30
C VAL A 188 -27.68 -27.99 -26.78
N VAL A 189 -26.97 -26.92 -27.17
CA VAL A 189 -27.03 -26.42 -28.56
C VAL A 189 -26.52 -27.46 -29.56
N PRO A 190 -25.36 -28.14 -29.39
CA PRO A 190 -24.90 -29.18 -30.30
C PRO A 190 -25.85 -30.37 -30.35
N GLY A 191 -26.41 -30.79 -29.19
CA GLY A 191 -27.38 -31.87 -29.13
C GLY A 191 -28.65 -31.59 -29.92
N LEU A 192 -29.18 -30.37 -29.83
CA LEU A 192 -30.33 -29.95 -30.66
C LEU A 192 -29.97 -29.87 -32.13
N SER A 193 -28.79 -29.34 -32.46
CA SER A 193 -28.33 -29.23 -33.88
C SER A 193 -28.21 -30.59 -34.55
N ALA A 194 -27.77 -31.63 -33.84
CA ALA A 194 -27.72 -33.01 -34.33
C ALA A 194 -29.12 -33.54 -34.64
N THR A 195 -30.08 -33.35 -33.74
CA THR A 195 -31.47 -33.78 -33.92
C THR A 195 -32.16 -33.09 -35.12
N PHE A 196 -31.93 -31.78 -35.32
CA PHE A 196 -32.47 -31.06 -36.47
C PHE A 196 -31.88 -31.56 -37.79
N LYS A 197 -30.58 -31.92 -37.84
CA LYS A 197 -29.93 -32.50 -38.99
C LYS A 197 -30.53 -33.87 -39.35
N GLU A 198 -30.82 -34.71 -38.36
CA GLU A 198 -31.46 -36.03 -38.59
C GLU A 198 -32.87 -35.90 -39.15
N LEU A 199 -33.62 -34.87 -38.73
CA LEU A 199 -34.99 -34.63 -39.22
C LEU A 199 -35.07 -33.88 -40.53
N ASN A 200 -33.95 -33.50 -41.13
CA ASN A 200 -33.86 -32.78 -42.42
C ASN A 200 -34.64 -31.43 -42.39
N VAL A 201 -34.75 -30.78 -41.22
CA VAL A 201 -35.44 -29.50 -41.01
C VAL A 201 -34.42 -28.37 -40.92
N GLU A 202 -34.65 -27.27 -41.65
CA GLU A 202 -33.78 -26.10 -41.59
C GLU A 202 -33.86 -25.43 -40.24
N LEU A 203 -32.68 -25.11 -39.67
CA LEU A 203 -32.54 -24.39 -38.41
C LEU A 203 -33.04 -22.94 -38.53
N PRO A 204 -33.86 -22.43 -37.60
CA PRO A 204 -34.22 -21.02 -37.54
C PRO A 204 -32.98 -20.11 -37.48
N LEU A 205 -33.09 -18.89 -38.04
CA LEU A 205 -31.95 -17.93 -38.08
C LEU A 205 -31.35 -17.63 -36.70
N THR A 206 -32.18 -17.57 -35.69
CA THR A 206 -31.75 -17.37 -34.28
C THR A 206 -30.89 -18.51 -33.78
N THR A 207 -31.23 -19.75 -34.11
CA THR A 207 -30.48 -20.95 -33.73
C THR A 207 -29.17 -21.06 -34.51
N LYS A 208 -29.16 -20.67 -35.81
CA LYS A 208 -27.92 -20.60 -36.61
C LYS A 208 -26.90 -19.63 -36.02
N PHE A 209 -27.38 -18.46 -35.48
CA PHE A 209 -26.52 -17.49 -34.82
C PHE A 209 -25.90 -18.05 -33.51
N VAL A 210 -26.71 -18.76 -32.71
CA VAL A 210 -26.24 -19.35 -31.43
C VAL A 210 -25.27 -20.51 -31.69
N VAL A 211 -25.48 -21.32 -32.70
CA VAL A 211 -24.57 -22.40 -33.13
C VAL A 211 -23.24 -21.82 -33.60
N GLY A 212 -23.27 -20.74 -34.39
CA GLY A 212 -22.05 -20.08 -34.87
C GLY A 212 -21.26 -19.36 -33.75
N LEU A 213 -21.87 -19.18 -32.58
CA LEU A 213 -21.18 -18.66 -31.37
C LEU A 213 -20.59 -19.81 -30.52
N SER A 214 -21.05 -21.04 -30.74
CA SER A 214 -20.65 -22.26 -30.03
C SER A 214 -19.46 -22.99 -30.68
N ASP A 215 -19.25 -22.77 -31.98
CA ASP A 215 -18.09 -23.27 -32.74
C ASP A 215 -16.90 -22.29 -32.58
#